data_7f2b25c9f320197057c4811447c1e88f
#
_entry.id   7f2b25c9f320197057c4811447c1e88f
#
_cell.length_a   1.000
_cell.length_b   1.000
_cell.length_c   1.000
_cell.angle_alpha   90.00
_cell.angle_beta   90.00
_cell.angle_gamma   90.00
#
_symmetry.space_group_name_H-M   'P 1'
#
loop_
_entity.id
_entity.type
_entity.pdbx_description
1 polymer ?
#
loop_
_entity_poly.entity_id
_entity_poly.type
_entity_poly.pdbx_seq_one_letter_code
_entity_poly.pdbx_strand_id
1 'polypeptide(L)'
;MSRLPALSLAAVPGRRQATLELAQEIEKRGYPGIYAPSLGDSLALCQSIAHVTNEIEIGTSIMPIYFRQVVDFASTAGYLNEISDGRFRFGIGVSHAPALKSRGLSSGKPLSDTRTFVEALKAVPRVGPMPPVVLATL
;
A
#
# COMPACT_ATOMS: atom_id res chain seq x y z
N MET A 1 -13.06 -13.82 15.15
CA MET A 1 -13.00 -13.31 13.77
C MET A 1 -13.99 -12.18 13.60
N SER A 2 -13.54 -11.06 13.07
CA SER A 2 -14.44 -9.99 12.65
C SER A 2 -15.29 -10.43 11.46
N ARG A 3 -16.60 -10.17 11.53
CA ARG A 3 -17.51 -10.35 10.39
C ARG A 3 -17.59 -9.10 9.50
N LEU A 4 -16.93 -8.03 9.91
CA LEU A 4 -16.91 -6.78 9.18
C LEU A 4 -15.90 -6.86 8.01
N PRO A 5 -16.21 -6.22 6.87
CA PRO A 5 -15.26 -6.15 5.77
C PRO A 5 -14.11 -5.19 6.09
N ALA A 6 -13.01 -5.31 5.37
CA ALA A 6 -12.02 -4.25 5.33
C ALA A 6 -12.58 -3.05 4.55
N LEU A 7 -12.11 -1.86 4.87
CA LEU A 7 -12.56 -0.62 4.25
C LEU A 7 -11.45 0.01 3.40
N SER A 8 -11.84 0.77 2.39
CA SER A 8 -10.92 1.52 1.54
C SER A 8 -10.95 3.00 1.89
N LEU A 9 -9.79 3.59 2.14
CA LEU A 9 -9.63 5.03 2.37
C LEU A 9 -8.61 5.61 1.38
N ALA A 10 -8.92 6.76 0.79
CA ALA A 10 -8.05 7.44 -0.16
C ALA A 10 -7.41 8.70 0.44
N ALA A 11 -6.20 9.03 -0.03
CA ALA A 11 -5.45 10.21 0.39
C ALA A 11 -5.93 11.48 -0.33
N VAL A 12 -7.21 11.81 -0.22
CA VAL A 12 -7.83 12.94 -0.93
C VAL A 12 -7.30 14.27 -0.41
N PRO A 13 -6.77 15.16 -1.29
CA PRO A 13 -6.33 16.48 -0.89
C PRO A 13 -7.43 17.28 -0.15
N GLY A 14 -7.05 17.94 0.92
CA GLY A 14 -7.98 18.71 1.76
C GLY A 14 -8.78 17.89 2.77
N ARG A 15 -8.74 16.55 2.67
CA ARG A 15 -9.46 15.64 3.57
C ARG A 15 -8.56 14.68 4.34
N ARG A 16 -7.24 14.82 4.19
CA ARG A 16 -6.28 13.85 4.75
C ARG A 16 -6.36 13.76 6.27
N GLN A 17 -6.49 14.89 6.95
CA GLN A 17 -6.63 14.88 8.42
C GLN A 17 -7.91 14.15 8.84
N ALA A 18 -9.05 14.48 8.23
CA ALA A 18 -10.32 13.80 8.50
C ALA A 18 -10.25 12.28 8.18
N THR A 19 -9.47 11.90 7.18
CA THR A 19 -9.23 10.48 6.86
C THR A 19 -8.50 9.76 7.99
N LEU A 20 -7.54 10.41 8.65
CA LEU A 20 -6.84 9.82 9.79
C LEU A 20 -7.74 9.67 11.01
N GLU A 21 -8.58 10.66 11.27
CA GLU A 21 -9.61 10.58 12.32
C GLU A 21 -10.59 9.44 12.07
N LEU A 22 -11.00 9.28 10.80
CA LEU A 22 -11.85 8.17 10.38
C LEU A 22 -11.15 6.81 10.55
N ALA A 23 -9.86 6.72 10.25
CA ALA A 23 -9.08 5.49 10.45
C ALA A 23 -9.08 5.04 11.92
N GLN A 24 -8.94 5.96 12.84
CA GLN A 24 -9.03 5.68 14.29
C GLN A 24 -10.43 5.19 14.68
N GLU A 25 -11.48 5.81 14.13
CA GLU A 25 -12.86 5.39 14.39
C GLU A 25 -13.15 4.00 13.80
N ILE A 26 -12.62 3.70 12.62
CA ILE A 26 -12.73 2.38 11.97
C ILE A 26 -12.08 1.30 12.85
N GLU A 27 -10.88 1.55 13.38
CA GLU A 27 -10.22 0.63 14.29
C GLU A 27 -11.04 0.43 15.56
N LYS A 28 -11.51 1.50 16.16
CA LYS A 28 -12.34 1.46 17.39
C LYS A 28 -13.61 0.64 17.21
N ARG A 29 -14.19 0.63 16.02
CA ARG A 29 -15.40 -0.16 15.69
C ARG A 29 -15.11 -1.61 15.34
N GLY A 30 -13.85 -2.04 15.36
CA GLY A 30 -13.46 -3.43 15.16
C GLY A 30 -13.42 -3.89 13.70
N TYR A 31 -13.27 -2.99 12.74
CA TYR A 31 -13.02 -3.37 11.34
C TYR A 31 -11.64 -4.01 11.21
N PRO A 32 -11.47 -5.03 10.35
CA PRO A 32 -10.24 -5.80 10.29
C PRO A 32 -9.10 -5.12 9.55
N GLY A 33 -9.39 -4.20 8.64
CA GLY A 33 -8.35 -3.60 7.81
C GLY A 33 -8.78 -2.32 7.09
N ILE A 34 -7.77 -1.51 6.76
CA ILE A 34 -7.90 -0.33 5.92
C ILE A 34 -6.93 -0.46 4.75
N TYR A 35 -7.44 -0.36 3.52
CA TYR A 35 -6.64 -0.47 2.31
C TYR A 35 -6.74 0.81 1.50
N ALA A 36 -5.58 1.34 1.11
CA ALA A 36 -5.49 2.59 0.36
C ALA A 36 -5.34 2.31 -1.14
N PRO A 37 -6.25 2.80 -1.99
CA PRO A 37 -6.11 2.73 -3.43
C PRO A 37 -5.03 3.71 -3.92
N SER A 38 -4.60 3.56 -5.16
CA SER A 38 -3.55 4.41 -5.77
C SER A 38 -4.02 5.82 -6.13
N LEU A 39 -4.86 6.41 -5.28
CA LEU A 39 -5.33 7.79 -5.39
C LEU A 39 -4.61 8.67 -4.36
N GLY A 40 -3.93 9.69 -4.83
CA GLY A 40 -3.01 10.45 -4.01
C GLY A 40 -1.76 9.64 -3.68
N ASP A 41 -1.18 9.82 -2.53
CA ASP A 41 -0.04 9.03 -2.05
C ASP A 41 -0.52 7.97 -1.04
N SER A 42 -0.82 6.77 -1.52
CA SER A 42 -1.33 5.68 -0.70
C SER A 42 -0.31 5.18 0.32
N LEU A 43 0.99 5.20 0.00
CA LEU A 43 2.04 4.81 0.95
C LEU A 43 2.19 5.83 2.07
N ALA A 44 2.13 7.12 1.77
CA ALA A 44 2.11 8.17 2.78
C ALA A 44 0.86 8.05 3.68
N LEU A 45 -0.30 7.74 3.11
CA LEU A 45 -1.52 7.49 3.88
C LEU A 45 -1.36 6.28 4.81
N CYS A 46 -0.84 5.16 4.31
CA CYS A 46 -0.58 3.97 5.12
C CYS A 46 0.37 4.29 6.29
N GLN A 47 1.40 5.07 6.04
CA GLN A 47 2.35 5.50 7.06
C GLN A 47 1.67 6.34 8.15
N SER A 48 0.85 7.29 7.76
CA SER A 48 0.10 8.12 8.69
C SER A 48 -0.91 7.28 9.50
N ILE A 49 -1.62 6.36 8.86
CA ILE A 49 -2.56 5.45 9.54
C ILE A 49 -1.80 4.56 10.54
N ALA A 50 -0.61 4.07 10.17
CA ALA A 50 0.20 3.24 11.07
C ALA A 50 0.54 3.97 12.38
N HIS A 51 0.76 5.28 12.32
CA HIS A 51 1.07 6.11 13.49
C HIS A 51 -0.15 6.41 14.38
N VAL A 52 -1.35 6.47 13.81
CA VAL A 52 -2.57 6.85 14.56
C VAL A 52 -3.43 5.65 14.96
N THR A 53 -3.03 4.45 14.60
CA THR A 53 -3.73 3.19 14.93
C THR A 53 -2.78 2.19 15.58
N ASN A 54 -3.31 1.15 16.24
CA ASN A 54 -2.52 0.22 17.04
C ASN A 54 -2.62 -1.25 16.58
N GLU A 55 -3.78 -1.68 16.08
CA GLU A 55 -4.05 -3.10 15.82
C GLU A 55 -4.53 -3.40 14.41
N ILE A 56 -5.20 -2.44 13.76
CA ILE A 56 -5.84 -2.67 12.47
C ILE A 56 -4.81 -2.97 11.37
N GLU A 57 -5.13 -3.92 10.50
CA GLU A 57 -4.33 -4.21 9.32
C GLU A 57 -4.40 -3.06 8.32
N ILE A 58 -3.26 -2.74 7.71
CA ILE A 58 -3.13 -1.62 6.78
C ILE A 58 -2.48 -2.13 5.51
N GLY A 59 -2.92 -1.66 4.36
CA GLY A 59 -2.29 -2.06 3.11
C GLY A 59 -2.58 -1.15 1.95
N THR A 60 -1.92 -1.42 0.84
CA THR A 60 -2.22 -0.80 -0.45
C THR A 60 -3.10 -1.72 -1.29
N SER A 61 -4.07 -1.16 -1.98
CA SER A 61 -4.99 -1.91 -2.84
C SER A 61 -5.28 -1.15 -4.15
N ILE A 62 -4.37 -1.12 -4.99
CA ILE A 62 -2.99 -1.61 -5.04
C ILE A 62 -2.05 -0.45 -5.33
N MET A 63 -0.75 -0.66 -5.08
CA MET A 63 0.29 0.24 -5.56
C MET A 63 0.79 -0.25 -6.92
N PRO A 64 0.68 0.57 -7.98
CA PRO A 64 1.24 0.20 -9.28
C PRO A 64 2.77 0.12 -9.23
N ILE A 65 3.31 -1.00 -9.71
CA ILE A 65 4.76 -1.26 -9.68
C ILE A 65 5.59 -0.25 -10.48
N TYR A 66 4.96 0.46 -11.41
CA TYR A 66 5.62 1.45 -12.26
C TYR A 66 5.75 2.85 -11.64
N PHE A 67 5.18 3.10 -10.46
CA PHE A 67 5.11 4.44 -9.87
C PHE A 67 6.42 4.91 -9.25
N ARG A 68 7.26 4.01 -8.80
CA ARG A 68 8.55 4.32 -8.16
C ARG A 68 9.62 3.30 -8.55
N GLN A 69 10.87 3.62 -8.27
CA GLN A 69 11.96 2.68 -8.35
C GLN A 69 11.82 1.58 -7.28
N VAL A 70 12.24 0.36 -7.61
CA VAL A 70 12.10 -0.79 -6.70
C VAL A 70 12.82 -0.59 -5.37
N VAL A 71 13.98 0.07 -5.38
CA VAL A 71 14.74 0.39 -4.16
C VAL A 71 13.94 1.33 -3.24
N ASP A 72 13.26 2.30 -3.81
CA ASP A 72 12.42 3.23 -3.07
C ASP A 72 11.20 2.52 -2.47
N PHE A 73 10.54 1.67 -3.24
CA PHE A 73 9.47 0.82 -2.72
C PHE A 73 9.93 -0.08 -1.58
N ALA A 74 11.08 -0.73 -1.73
CA ALA A 74 11.61 -1.60 -0.69
C ALA A 74 11.90 -0.86 0.61
N SER A 75 12.48 0.33 0.51
CA SER A 75 12.76 1.19 1.67
C SER A 75 11.48 1.58 2.41
N THR A 76 10.46 2.02 1.66
CA THR A 76 9.17 2.39 2.25
C THR A 76 8.45 1.17 2.83
N ALA A 77 8.45 0.04 2.14
CA ALA A 77 7.79 -1.17 2.61
C ALA A 77 8.42 -1.72 3.90
N GLY A 78 9.76 -1.74 3.97
CA GLY A 78 10.48 -2.12 5.19
C GLY A 78 10.19 -1.18 6.35
N TYR A 79 10.20 0.13 6.10
CA TYR A 79 9.84 1.14 7.08
C TYR A 79 8.40 0.96 7.61
N LEU A 80 7.44 0.80 6.70
CA LEU A 80 6.04 0.58 7.07
C LEU A 80 5.83 -0.71 7.86
N ASN A 81 6.53 -1.78 7.49
CA ASN A 81 6.47 -3.03 8.22
C ASN A 81 6.93 -2.86 9.68
N GLU A 82 8.02 -2.13 9.87
CA GLU A 82 8.57 -1.87 11.22
C GLU A 82 7.65 -0.98 12.05
N ILE A 83 7.28 0.20 11.56
CA ILE A 83 6.48 1.16 12.34
C ILE A 83 5.06 0.70 12.61
N SER A 84 4.52 -0.18 11.78
CA SER A 84 3.20 -0.78 11.98
C SER A 84 3.22 -2.04 12.83
N ASP A 85 4.39 -2.47 13.29
CA ASP A 85 4.56 -3.73 14.01
C ASP A 85 3.99 -4.93 13.23
N GLY A 86 4.35 -5.02 11.95
CA GLY A 86 3.96 -6.11 11.06
C GLY A 86 2.52 -6.08 10.54
N ARG A 87 1.78 -4.98 10.75
CA ARG A 87 0.39 -4.83 10.29
C ARG A 87 0.25 -4.47 8.81
N PHE A 88 1.35 -4.07 8.17
CA PHE A 88 1.32 -3.61 6.77
C PHE A 88 1.30 -4.77 5.78
N ARG A 89 0.46 -4.65 4.74
CA ARG A 89 0.37 -5.54 3.59
C ARG A 89 0.67 -4.73 2.32
N PHE A 90 1.69 -5.14 1.59
CA PHE A 90 2.08 -4.43 0.37
C PHE A 90 1.35 -5.02 -0.84
N GLY A 91 0.17 -4.49 -1.12
CA GLY A 91 -0.62 -4.84 -2.30
C GLY A 91 -0.09 -4.13 -3.53
N ILE A 92 0.30 -4.89 -4.55
CA ILE A 92 0.88 -4.40 -5.80
C ILE A 92 0.10 -4.88 -7.03
N GLY A 93 0.24 -4.15 -8.12
CA GLY A 93 -0.35 -4.49 -9.41
C GLY A 93 0.22 -3.65 -10.52
N VAL A 94 -0.29 -3.83 -11.74
CA VAL A 94 0.23 -3.15 -12.92
C VAL A 94 -0.56 -1.90 -13.32
N SER A 95 -1.76 -1.72 -12.76
CA SER A 95 -2.68 -0.64 -13.15
C SER A 95 -3.17 -0.75 -14.62
N HIS A 96 -3.96 0.22 -15.05
CA HIS A 96 -4.52 0.27 -16.41
C HIS A 96 -3.72 1.23 -17.29
N ALA A 97 -3.57 0.87 -18.56
CA ALA A 97 -2.80 1.68 -19.51
C ALA A 97 -3.21 3.16 -19.57
N PRO A 98 -4.51 3.53 -19.58
CA PRO A 98 -4.91 4.95 -19.56
C PRO A 98 -4.45 5.68 -18.27
N ALA A 99 -4.53 5.03 -17.12
CA ALA A 99 -4.10 5.62 -15.84
C ALA A 99 -2.58 5.81 -15.78
N LEU A 100 -1.81 4.88 -16.34
CA LEU A 100 -0.35 5.03 -16.48
C LEU A 100 0.00 6.17 -17.43
N LYS A 101 -0.66 6.22 -18.60
CA LYS A 101 -0.43 7.26 -19.60
C LYS A 101 -0.69 8.67 -19.05
N SER A 102 -1.75 8.85 -18.26
CA SER A 102 -2.05 10.15 -17.63
C SER A 102 -0.97 10.63 -16.67
N ARG A 103 -0.09 9.74 -16.22
CA ARG A 103 1.05 10.01 -15.34
C ARG A 103 2.39 10.04 -16.08
N GLY A 104 2.37 10.01 -17.41
CA GLY A 104 3.59 9.95 -18.23
C GLY A 104 4.30 8.60 -18.17
N LEU A 105 3.60 7.54 -17.74
CA LEU A 105 4.13 6.19 -17.65
C LEU A 105 3.55 5.31 -18.77
N SER A 106 4.27 4.26 -19.12
CA SER A 106 3.81 3.25 -20.09
C SER A 106 3.64 1.89 -19.41
N SER A 107 2.65 1.14 -19.87
CA SER A 107 2.49 -0.25 -19.49
C SER A 107 3.56 -1.11 -20.16
N GLY A 108 4.09 -2.08 -19.40
CA GLY A 108 5.02 -3.08 -19.91
C GLY A 108 4.34 -4.43 -20.14
N LYS A 109 5.04 -5.49 -19.76
CA LYS A 109 4.56 -6.88 -19.80
C LYS A 109 4.10 -7.31 -18.40
N PRO A 110 2.81 -7.33 -18.08
CA PRO A 110 2.31 -7.45 -16.71
C PRO A 110 2.91 -8.62 -15.91
N LEU A 111 2.87 -9.82 -16.45
CA LEU A 111 3.38 -11.01 -15.74
C LEU A 111 4.89 -10.98 -15.53
N SER A 112 5.63 -10.67 -16.60
CA SER A 112 7.09 -10.58 -16.55
C SER A 112 7.56 -9.46 -15.62
N ASP A 113 6.96 -8.28 -15.75
CA ASP A 113 7.32 -7.11 -14.96
C ASP A 113 6.99 -7.31 -13.47
N THR A 114 5.85 -7.92 -13.14
CA THR A 114 5.50 -8.25 -11.77
C THR A 114 6.48 -9.24 -11.15
N ARG A 115 6.85 -10.29 -11.88
CA ARG A 115 7.85 -11.26 -11.41
C ARG A 115 9.19 -10.57 -11.14
N THR A 116 9.69 -9.84 -12.12
CA THR A 116 10.96 -9.11 -12.00
C THR A 116 10.92 -8.12 -10.84
N PHE A 117 9.81 -7.41 -10.67
CA PHE A 117 9.62 -6.48 -9.56
C PHE A 117 9.70 -7.18 -8.21
N VAL A 118 8.98 -8.28 -8.01
CA VAL A 118 8.95 -9.02 -6.73
C VAL A 118 10.35 -9.58 -6.41
N GLU A 119 11.02 -10.16 -7.39
CA GLU A 119 12.39 -10.67 -7.22
C GLU A 119 13.36 -9.55 -6.83
N ALA A 120 13.30 -8.42 -7.53
CA ALA A 120 14.14 -7.26 -7.24
C ALA A 120 13.83 -6.63 -5.87
N LEU A 121 12.54 -6.55 -5.51
CA LEU A 121 12.10 -6.04 -4.20
C LEU A 121 12.71 -6.85 -3.05
N LYS A 122 12.65 -8.17 -3.16
CA LYS A 122 13.22 -9.09 -2.16
C LYS A 122 14.74 -9.05 -2.08
N ALA A 123 15.39 -8.65 -3.15
CA ALA A 123 16.85 -8.58 -3.23
C ALA A 123 17.44 -7.26 -2.72
N VAL A 124 16.64 -6.23 -2.45
CA VAL A 124 17.14 -4.95 -1.93
C VAL A 124 17.68 -5.13 -0.52
N PRO A 125 18.97 -4.82 -0.28
CA PRO A 125 19.57 -4.99 1.05
C PRO A 125 19.25 -3.84 2.00
N ARG A 126 19.39 -4.10 3.29
CA ARG A 126 19.38 -3.08 4.36
C ARG A 126 18.06 -2.33 4.50
N VAL A 127 16.96 -2.95 4.16
CA VAL A 127 15.60 -2.35 4.30
C VAL A 127 14.80 -2.96 5.46
N GLY A 128 15.38 -3.90 6.17
CA GLY A 128 14.71 -4.64 7.23
C GLY A 128 13.78 -5.74 6.69
N PRO A 129 13.03 -6.41 7.58
CA PRO A 129 12.05 -7.42 7.16
C PRO A 129 10.98 -6.84 6.25
N MET A 130 10.71 -7.52 5.14
CA MET A 130 9.67 -7.13 4.20
C MET A 130 8.28 -7.55 4.71
N PRO A 131 7.26 -6.71 4.49
CA PRO A 131 5.88 -7.12 4.72
C PRO A 131 5.46 -8.19 3.72
N PRO A 132 4.36 -8.90 3.98
CA PRO A 132 3.73 -9.72 2.96
C PRO A 132 3.38 -8.90 1.72
N VAL A 133 3.72 -9.45 0.56
CA VAL A 133 3.37 -8.88 -0.75
C VAL A 133 2.11 -9.56 -1.25
N VAL A 134 1.10 -8.77 -1.61
CA VAL A 134 -0.18 -9.23 -2.12
C VAL A 134 -0.31 -8.81 -3.58
N LEU A 135 -0.58 -9.76 -4.45
CA LEU A 135 -0.72 -9.51 -5.89
C LEU A 135 -2.17 -9.29 -6.27
N ALA A 136 -2.45 -8.23 -7.03
CA ALA A 136 -3.73 -8.09 -7.68
C ALA A 136 -3.83 -9.09 -8.83
N THR A 137 -4.90 -9.87 -8.84
CA THR A 137 -5.25 -10.77 -9.94
C THR A 137 -6.44 -10.20 -10.72
N LEU A 138 -6.39 -10.32 -12.03
CA LEU A 138 -7.51 -9.99 -12.92
C LEU A 138 -8.34 -11.24 -13.22
#